data_3eed96f5e2f2f09c7c9e03d98ad35c94
#
_entry.id   3eed96f5e2f2f09c7c9e03d98ad35c94
#
_cell.length_a   1.000
_cell.length_b   1.000
_cell.length_c   1.000
_cell.angle_alpha   90.00
_cell.angle_beta   90.00
_cell.angle_gamma   90.00
#
_symmetry.space_group_name_H-M   'P 1'
#
loop_
_entity.id
_entity.type
_entity.pdbx_description
1 polymer ?
#
loop_
_entity_poly.entity_id
_entity_poly.type
_entity_poly.pdbx_seq_one_letter_code
_entity_poly.pdbx_strand_id
1 'polypeptide(L)'
;APSALLGDFRALIEAARKRAASTVNSELTMLYWRIGQRIRSQVLDGRRGAYGKEVLPNLAAQLVKEYGGSFAEQNLRRMVQFAATFPDERILVSLIRELSWTHFIALMPLKDPLQRDYYAQMASTQRWSVRTLRERIDSMLYERTALSQKPEETIAQELATLRDAQRMS
;
A
#
# COMPACT_ATOMS: atom_id res chain seq x y z
N ALA A 1 -14.10 -40.62 -9.73
CA ALA A 1 -13.55 -41.20 -8.49
C ALA A 1 -13.73 -40.20 -7.34
N PRO A 2 -14.06 -40.71 -6.11
CA PRO A 2 -14.23 -39.78 -4.95
C PRO A 2 -13.01 -38.93 -4.64
N SER A 3 -11.80 -39.44 -4.90
CA SER A 3 -10.55 -38.69 -4.66
C SER A 3 -10.37 -37.52 -5.62
N ALA A 4 -10.77 -37.63 -6.86
CA ALA A 4 -10.72 -36.54 -7.84
C ALA A 4 -11.72 -35.44 -7.47
N LEU A 5 -12.92 -35.82 -7.07
CA LEU A 5 -13.97 -34.88 -6.64
C LEU A 5 -13.55 -34.11 -5.37
N LEU A 6 -12.93 -34.80 -4.41
CA LEU A 6 -12.40 -34.19 -3.20
C LEU A 6 -11.29 -33.15 -3.53
N GLY A 7 -10.40 -33.50 -4.48
CA GLY A 7 -9.36 -32.59 -4.96
C GLY A 7 -9.94 -31.35 -5.60
N ASP A 8 -10.99 -31.50 -6.41
CA ASP A 8 -11.69 -30.38 -7.03
C ASP A 8 -12.33 -29.47 -5.98
N PHE A 9 -12.96 -30.04 -4.97
CA PHE A 9 -13.56 -29.25 -3.88
C PHE A 9 -12.52 -28.52 -3.05
N ARG A 10 -11.38 -29.14 -2.75
CA ARG A 10 -10.27 -28.47 -2.06
C ARG A 10 -9.78 -27.28 -2.84
N ALA A 11 -9.60 -27.42 -4.15
CA ALA A 11 -9.17 -26.32 -5.01
C ALA A 11 -10.17 -25.15 -4.99
N LEU A 12 -11.47 -25.47 -5.07
CA LEU A 12 -12.53 -24.45 -5.01
C LEU A 12 -12.54 -23.73 -3.66
N ILE A 13 -12.41 -24.46 -2.57
CA ILE A 13 -12.42 -23.90 -1.22
C ILE A 13 -11.20 -22.99 -1.01
N GLU A 14 -10.02 -23.46 -1.39
CA GLU A 14 -8.79 -22.68 -1.23
C GLU A 14 -8.80 -21.41 -2.09
N ALA A 15 -9.30 -21.48 -3.31
CA ALA A 15 -9.45 -20.32 -4.17
C ALA A 15 -10.42 -19.30 -3.57
N ALA A 16 -11.55 -19.75 -3.02
CA ALA A 16 -12.54 -18.88 -2.37
C ALA A 16 -11.96 -18.21 -1.12
N ARG A 17 -11.23 -18.96 -0.30
CA ARG A 17 -10.56 -18.41 0.89
C ARG A 17 -9.52 -17.36 0.52
N LYS A 18 -8.74 -17.61 -0.51
CA LYS A 18 -7.73 -16.67 -0.99
C LYS A 18 -8.36 -15.36 -1.49
N ARG A 19 -9.47 -15.45 -2.24
CA ARG A 19 -10.21 -14.27 -2.69
C ARG A 19 -10.78 -13.48 -1.51
N ALA A 20 -11.35 -14.16 -0.52
CA ALA A 20 -11.89 -13.52 0.67
C ALA A 20 -10.79 -12.80 1.46
N ALA A 21 -9.64 -13.43 1.65
CA ALA A 21 -8.50 -12.82 2.33
C ALA A 21 -7.98 -11.60 1.58
N SER A 22 -7.90 -11.65 0.25
CA SER A 22 -7.52 -10.53 -0.59
C SER A 22 -8.49 -9.37 -0.47
N THR A 23 -9.80 -9.64 -0.46
CA THR A 23 -10.84 -8.63 -0.31
C THR A 23 -10.75 -7.95 1.06
N VAL A 24 -10.57 -8.72 2.14
CA VAL A 24 -10.40 -8.17 3.49
C VAL A 24 -9.17 -7.27 3.55
N ASN A 25 -8.06 -7.70 2.98
CA ASN A 25 -6.83 -6.90 2.92
C ASN A 25 -7.05 -5.58 2.19
N SER A 26 -7.72 -5.60 1.04
CA SER A 26 -8.00 -4.40 0.25
C SER A 26 -8.90 -3.44 1.02
N GLU A 27 -9.94 -3.95 1.67
CA GLU A 27 -10.86 -3.15 2.47
C GLU A 27 -10.17 -2.48 3.65
N LEU A 28 -9.31 -3.21 4.37
CA LEU A 28 -8.56 -2.66 5.50
C LEU A 28 -7.56 -1.60 5.05
N THR A 29 -6.84 -1.85 3.97
CA THR A 29 -5.87 -0.89 3.44
C THR A 29 -6.56 0.39 2.99
N MET A 30 -7.69 0.27 2.32
CA MET A 30 -8.48 1.43 1.91
C MET A 30 -9.05 2.19 3.12
N LEU A 31 -9.47 1.48 4.14
CA LEU A 31 -9.93 2.09 5.40
C LEU A 31 -8.81 2.93 6.03
N TYR A 32 -7.60 2.40 6.11
CA TYR A 32 -6.46 3.11 6.67
C TYR A 32 -6.16 4.39 5.87
N TRP A 33 -6.25 4.32 4.55
CA TRP A 33 -6.07 5.49 3.70
C TRP A 33 -7.15 6.55 3.96
N ARG A 34 -8.41 6.13 4.07
CA ARG A 34 -9.52 7.04 4.34
C ARG A 34 -9.39 7.69 5.71
N ILE A 35 -8.98 6.94 6.72
CA ILE A 35 -8.71 7.50 8.05
C ILE A 35 -7.60 8.55 7.97
N GLY A 36 -6.50 8.20 7.31
CA GLY A 36 -5.38 9.12 7.12
C GLY A 36 -5.79 10.39 6.38
N GLN A 37 -6.57 10.24 5.33
CA GLN A 37 -7.09 11.37 4.53
C GLN A 37 -8.01 12.26 5.36
N ARG A 38 -8.88 11.67 6.16
CA ARG A 38 -9.79 12.41 7.04
C ARG A 38 -9.03 13.20 8.10
N ILE A 39 -8.05 12.59 8.72
CA ILE A 39 -7.20 13.28 9.71
C ILE A 39 -6.45 14.43 9.04
N ARG A 40 -5.87 14.21 7.87
CA ARG A 40 -5.13 15.24 7.13
C ARG A 40 -6.01 16.44 6.79
N SER A 41 -7.22 16.21 6.30
CA SER A 41 -8.13 17.30 5.94
C SER A 41 -8.53 18.12 7.15
N GLN A 42 -8.76 17.50 8.29
CA GLN A 42 -9.07 18.18 9.55
C GLN A 42 -7.90 19.00 10.07
N VAL A 43 -6.68 18.46 10.00
CA VAL A 43 -5.46 19.13 10.47
C VAL A 43 -5.07 20.26 9.53
N LEU A 44 -5.29 20.10 8.22
CA LEU A 44 -4.99 21.15 7.23
C LEU A 44 -6.01 22.29 7.25
N ASP A 45 -7.28 21.97 7.48
CA ASP A 45 -8.37 22.95 7.62
C ASP A 45 -8.33 23.62 8.99
N GLY A 46 -7.73 22.96 9.98
CA GLY A 46 -7.53 23.48 11.33
C GLY A 46 -6.13 24.02 11.53
N ARG A 47 -5.92 24.69 12.62
CA ARG A 47 -4.67 25.33 13.00
C ARG A 47 -3.56 24.30 13.31
N ARG A 48 -2.57 24.24 12.47
CA ARG A 48 -1.48 23.25 12.45
C ARG A 48 -0.75 22.99 13.77
N GLY A 49 -0.72 23.90 14.71
CA GLY A 49 0.15 23.76 15.88
C GLY A 49 -0.49 23.05 17.06
N ALA A 50 -1.74 23.40 17.39
CA ALA A 50 -2.43 22.91 18.58
C ALA A 50 -3.14 21.58 18.36
N TYR A 51 -3.60 21.33 17.13
CA TYR A 51 -4.43 20.17 16.82
C TYR A 51 -3.62 18.86 16.71
N GLY A 52 -2.42 18.91 16.16
CA GLY A 52 -1.62 17.72 15.89
C GLY A 52 -1.06 17.04 17.13
N LYS A 53 -0.78 17.80 18.21
CA LYS A 53 -0.18 17.26 19.42
C LYS A 53 -1.14 16.57 20.37
N GLU A 54 -2.42 16.96 20.35
CA GLU A 54 -3.43 16.45 21.28
C GLU A 54 -4.46 15.53 20.62
N VAL A 55 -4.78 15.76 19.36
CA VAL A 55 -5.86 15.05 18.66
C VAL A 55 -5.49 13.59 18.39
N LEU A 56 -4.29 13.32 17.88
CA LEU A 56 -3.87 11.96 17.56
C LEU A 56 -3.77 11.05 18.79
N PRO A 57 -3.12 11.47 19.90
CA PRO A 57 -3.12 10.65 21.12
C PRO A 57 -4.50 10.37 21.66
N ASN A 58 -5.41 11.35 21.65
CA ASN A 58 -6.76 11.19 22.16
C ASN A 58 -7.60 10.27 21.29
N LEU A 59 -7.53 10.42 19.96
CA LEU A 59 -8.20 9.52 19.01
C LEU A 59 -7.66 8.09 19.17
N ALA A 60 -6.34 7.94 19.27
CA ALA A 60 -5.71 6.64 19.43
C ALA A 60 -6.20 5.94 20.72
N ALA A 61 -6.23 6.67 21.83
CA ALA A 61 -6.68 6.12 23.11
C ALA A 61 -8.11 5.57 23.01
N GLN A 62 -9.02 6.32 22.38
CA GLN A 62 -10.40 5.90 22.20
C GLN A 62 -10.53 4.72 21.24
N LEU A 63 -9.86 4.79 20.10
CA LEU A 63 -9.94 3.74 19.07
C LEU A 63 -9.30 2.43 19.54
N VAL A 64 -8.19 2.50 20.26
CA VAL A 64 -7.56 1.29 20.82
C VAL A 64 -8.49 0.63 21.82
N LYS A 65 -9.17 1.42 22.66
CA LYS A 65 -10.12 0.91 23.64
C LYS A 65 -11.31 0.19 22.96
N GLU A 66 -11.78 0.71 21.84
CA GLU A 66 -12.95 0.16 21.14
C GLU A 66 -12.60 -0.95 20.13
N TYR A 67 -11.46 -0.82 19.42
CA TYR A 67 -11.14 -1.68 18.28
C TYR A 67 -9.76 -2.36 18.37
N GLY A 68 -8.94 -2.01 19.36
CA GLY A 68 -7.65 -2.68 19.57
C GLY A 68 -6.44 -1.95 19.04
N GLY A 69 -5.28 -2.61 19.16
CA GLY A 69 -3.96 -2.01 18.92
C GLY A 69 -3.65 -1.56 17.50
N SER A 70 -4.44 -1.99 16.51
CA SER A 70 -4.26 -1.55 15.12
C SER A 70 -4.43 -0.04 14.96
N PHE A 71 -5.09 0.63 15.91
CA PHE A 71 -5.36 2.06 15.88
C PHE A 71 -4.51 2.83 16.89
N ALA A 72 -3.40 2.26 17.33
CA ALA A 72 -2.44 2.94 18.18
C ALA A 72 -1.88 4.20 17.47
N GLU A 73 -1.41 5.15 18.25
CA GLU A 73 -0.95 6.45 17.72
C GLU A 73 0.05 6.30 16.58
N GLN A 74 1.01 5.40 16.70
CA GLN A 74 2.01 5.16 15.67
C GLN A 74 1.36 4.72 14.34
N ASN A 75 0.35 3.86 14.39
CA ASN A 75 -0.35 3.42 13.20
C ASN A 75 -1.23 4.52 12.61
N LEU A 76 -1.87 5.35 13.44
CA LEU A 76 -2.61 6.51 12.95
C LEU A 76 -1.67 7.49 12.22
N ARG A 77 -0.46 7.71 12.74
CA ARG A 77 0.55 8.53 12.07
C ARG A 77 0.96 7.94 10.72
N ARG A 78 1.11 6.63 10.65
CA ARG A 78 1.37 5.92 9.40
C ARG A 78 0.22 6.07 8.40
N MET A 79 -1.02 6.03 8.86
CA MET A 79 -2.19 6.23 8.00
C MET A 79 -2.21 7.64 7.42
N VAL A 80 -1.87 8.65 8.22
CA VAL A 80 -1.74 10.03 7.75
C VAL A 80 -0.63 10.14 6.72
N GLN A 81 0.52 9.55 6.98
CA GLN A 81 1.65 9.51 6.04
C GLN A 81 1.27 8.79 4.75
N PHE A 82 0.53 7.70 4.86
CA PHE A 82 0.04 6.92 3.72
C PHE A 82 -0.82 7.78 2.79
N ALA A 83 -1.78 8.51 3.35
CA ALA A 83 -2.63 9.40 2.58
C ALA A 83 -1.84 10.55 1.95
N ALA A 84 -0.83 11.06 2.65
CA ALA A 84 0.06 12.11 2.13
C ALA A 84 0.95 11.61 0.99
N THR A 85 1.42 10.38 1.11
CA THR A 85 2.37 9.76 0.16
C THR A 85 1.66 9.31 -1.12
N PHE A 86 0.44 8.81 -1.00
CA PHE A 86 -0.38 8.33 -2.12
C PHE A 86 -1.69 9.13 -2.19
N PRO A 87 -1.63 10.40 -2.63
CA PRO A 87 -2.81 11.27 -2.60
C PRO A 87 -3.83 10.97 -3.69
N ASP A 88 -3.42 10.30 -4.77
CA ASP A 88 -4.30 9.98 -5.90
C ASP A 88 -5.02 8.65 -5.64
N GLU A 89 -6.31 8.73 -5.34
CA GLU A 89 -7.14 7.56 -5.04
C GLU A 89 -7.21 6.56 -6.20
N ARG A 90 -7.16 7.02 -7.44
CA ARG A 90 -7.23 6.14 -8.61
C ARG A 90 -6.01 5.23 -8.70
N ILE A 91 -4.83 5.81 -8.48
CA ILE A 91 -3.57 5.06 -8.46
C ILE A 91 -3.59 4.09 -7.29
N LEU A 92 -4.02 4.56 -6.11
CA LEU A 92 -4.10 3.75 -4.91
C LEU A 92 -5.00 2.52 -5.10
N VAL A 93 -6.19 2.70 -5.67
CA VAL A 93 -7.13 1.61 -5.91
C VAL A 93 -6.50 0.52 -6.77
N SER A 94 -5.74 0.90 -7.79
CA SER A 94 -5.05 -0.08 -8.65
C SER A 94 -3.96 -0.84 -7.89
N LEU A 95 -3.22 -0.16 -7.01
CA LEU A 95 -2.14 -0.79 -6.23
C LEU A 95 -2.68 -1.70 -5.12
N ILE A 96 -3.77 -1.32 -4.48
CA ILE A 96 -4.37 -2.07 -3.36
C ILE A 96 -4.80 -3.49 -3.77
N ARG A 97 -5.07 -3.71 -5.04
CA ARG A 97 -5.42 -5.05 -5.54
C ARG A 97 -4.33 -6.08 -5.27
N GLU A 98 -3.07 -5.66 -5.35
CA GLU A 98 -1.92 -6.54 -5.21
C GLU A 98 -1.06 -6.25 -3.99
N LEU A 99 -1.12 -5.02 -3.44
CA LEU A 99 -0.28 -4.59 -2.34
C LEU A 99 -1.05 -4.55 -1.02
N SER A 100 -0.43 -5.06 0.03
CA SER A 100 -0.96 -5.02 1.39
C SER A 100 -0.51 -3.76 2.13
N TRP A 101 -1.07 -3.52 3.30
CA TRP A 101 -0.65 -2.45 4.20
C TRP A 101 0.86 -2.48 4.48
N THR A 102 1.41 -3.68 4.68
CA THR A 102 2.85 -3.84 4.96
C THR A 102 3.72 -3.47 3.76
N HIS A 103 3.24 -3.70 2.53
CA HIS A 103 3.92 -3.19 1.34
C HIS A 103 4.00 -1.66 1.37
N PHE A 104 2.90 -0.99 1.68
CA PHE A 104 2.86 0.47 1.73
C PHE A 104 3.76 1.02 2.85
N ILE A 105 3.83 0.33 3.99
CA ILE A 105 4.77 0.69 5.06
C ILE A 105 6.22 0.65 4.55
N ALA A 106 6.56 -0.33 3.72
CA ALA A 106 7.90 -0.42 3.13
C ALA A 106 8.17 0.68 2.10
N LEU A 107 7.13 1.14 1.40
CA LEU A 107 7.26 2.17 0.36
C LEU A 107 7.29 3.60 0.91
N MET A 108 6.61 3.86 2.03
CA MET A 108 6.47 5.21 2.57
C MET A 108 7.79 5.91 2.92
N PRO A 109 8.84 5.23 3.41
CA PRO A 109 10.12 5.88 3.67
C PRO A 109 10.85 6.38 2.43
N LEU A 110 10.49 5.90 1.25
CA LEU A 110 11.09 6.32 -0.01
C LEU A 110 10.58 7.72 -0.35
N LYS A 111 11.46 8.71 -0.31
CA LYS A 111 11.08 10.12 -0.43
C LYS A 111 11.02 10.62 -1.87
N ASP A 112 11.76 9.98 -2.77
CA ASP A 112 11.72 10.31 -4.19
C ASP A 112 10.44 9.71 -4.80
N PRO A 113 9.51 10.56 -5.32
CA PRO A 113 8.27 10.04 -5.90
C PRO A 113 8.48 9.06 -7.05
N LEU A 114 9.49 9.30 -7.89
CA LEU A 114 9.77 8.41 -9.02
C LEU A 114 10.30 7.05 -8.56
N GLN A 115 11.18 7.03 -7.58
CA GLN A 115 11.69 5.82 -6.95
C GLN A 115 10.55 5.02 -6.30
N ARG A 116 9.72 5.70 -5.53
CA ARG A 116 8.59 5.07 -4.86
C ARG A 116 7.59 4.48 -5.86
N ASP A 117 7.24 5.24 -6.90
CA ASP A 117 6.36 4.77 -7.97
C ASP A 117 6.93 3.54 -8.66
N TYR A 118 8.22 3.56 -8.95
CA TYR A 118 8.89 2.42 -9.56
C TYR A 118 8.72 1.14 -8.74
N TYR A 119 9.05 1.19 -7.45
CA TYR A 119 8.93 0.01 -6.58
C TYR A 119 7.47 -0.41 -6.38
N ALA A 120 6.54 0.55 -6.26
CA ALA A 120 5.13 0.25 -6.13
C ALA A 120 4.60 -0.49 -7.36
N GLN A 121 4.90 0.01 -8.56
CA GLN A 121 4.46 -0.62 -9.80
C GLN A 121 5.12 -1.98 -10.04
N MET A 122 6.40 -2.10 -9.73
CA MET A 122 7.11 -3.39 -9.86
C MET A 122 6.54 -4.42 -8.90
N ALA A 123 6.34 -4.05 -7.63
CA ALA A 123 5.76 -4.95 -6.64
C ALA A 123 4.34 -5.40 -7.02
N SER A 124 3.54 -4.49 -7.55
CA SER A 124 2.18 -4.78 -8.00
C SER A 124 2.17 -5.70 -9.23
N THR A 125 2.93 -5.35 -10.26
CA THR A 125 2.94 -6.07 -11.53
C THR A 125 3.62 -7.44 -11.43
N GLN A 126 4.74 -7.51 -10.71
CA GLN A 126 5.50 -8.73 -10.54
C GLN A 126 5.03 -9.55 -9.33
N ARG A 127 4.05 -9.07 -8.61
CA ARG A 127 3.47 -9.72 -7.41
C ARG A 127 4.52 -10.05 -6.36
N TRP A 128 5.37 -9.07 -6.06
CA TRP A 128 6.39 -9.24 -5.04
C TRP A 128 5.76 -9.33 -3.64
N SER A 129 6.25 -10.27 -2.84
CA SER A 129 5.97 -10.28 -1.42
C SER A 129 6.63 -9.05 -0.76
N VAL A 130 6.22 -8.72 0.46
CA VAL A 130 6.86 -7.66 1.24
C VAL A 130 8.36 -7.93 1.39
N ARG A 131 8.73 -9.17 1.64
CA ARG A 131 10.12 -9.59 1.76
C ARG A 131 10.89 -9.28 0.47
N THR A 132 10.36 -9.69 -0.67
CA THR A 132 10.99 -9.44 -1.97
C THR A 132 11.11 -7.94 -2.24
N LEU A 133 10.05 -7.19 -1.96
CA LEU A 133 10.08 -5.73 -2.11
C LEU A 133 11.21 -5.11 -1.29
N ARG A 134 11.34 -5.48 -0.03
CA ARG A 134 12.39 -4.97 0.84
C ARG A 134 13.78 -5.34 0.35
N GLU A 135 13.96 -6.57 -0.11
CA GLU A 135 15.22 -7.03 -0.70
C GLU A 135 15.59 -6.21 -1.94
N ARG A 136 14.62 -5.91 -2.80
CA ARG A 136 14.86 -5.10 -4.01
C ARG A 136 15.20 -3.65 -3.66
N ILE A 137 14.52 -3.07 -2.67
CA ILE A 137 14.85 -1.73 -2.19
C ILE A 137 16.27 -1.71 -1.61
N ASP A 138 16.60 -2.68 -0.75
CA ASP A 138 17.91 -2.78 -0.11
C ASP A 138 19.04 -3.03 -1.11
N SER A 139 18.77 -3.79 -2.17
CA SER A 139 19.73 -4.06 -3.25
C SER A 139 19.85 -2.91 -4.25
N MET A 140 19.11 -1.83 -4.04
CA MET A 140 19.17 -0.61 -4.85
C MET A 140 18.82 -0.87 -6.33
N LEU A 141 17.77 -1.66 -6.58
CA LEU A 141 17.34 -1.99 -7.94
C LEU A 141 17.02 -0.75 -8.78
N TYR A 142 16.29 0.20 -8.20
CA TYR A 142 15.95 1.46 -8.86
C TYR A 142 17.22 2.23 -9.23
N GLU A 143 18.14 2.37 -8.28
CA GLU A 143 19.36 3.14 -8.47
C GLU A 143 20.27 2.50 -9.52
N ARG A 144 20.34 1.16 -9.56
CA ARG A 144 21.08 0.44 -10.60
C ARG A 144 20.46 0.63 -11.98
N THR A 145 19.12 0.62 -12.04
CA THR A 145 18.39 0.88 -13.29
C THR A 145 18.57 2.33 -13.73
N ALA A 146 18.55 3.27 -12.78
CA ALA A 146 18.72 4.69 -13.03
C ALA A 146 20.14 5.03 -13.56
N LEU A 147 21.14 4.25 -13.19
CA LEU A 147 22.52 4.41 -13.70
C LEU A 147 22.69 3.83 -15.10
N SER A 148 21.71 3.12 -15.63
CA SER A 148 21.72 2.66 -17.01
C SER A 148 21.47 3.81 -17.99
N GLN A 149 21.53 3.56 -19.29
CA GLN A 149 21.41 4.58 -20.33
C GLN A 149 20.09 5.36 -20.21
N LYS A 150 20.16 6.69 -20.07
CA LYS A 150 19.01 7.61 -19.98
C LYS A 150 18.02 7.23 -18.87
N PRO A 151 18.41 7.37 -17.61
CA PRO A 151 17.69 6.78 -16.49
C PRO A 151 16.25 7.29 -16.32
N GLU A 152 16.01 8.58 -16.41
CA GLU A 152 14.67 9.15 -16.17
C GLU A 152 13.67 8.77 -17.25
N GLU A 153 14.08 8.83 -18.51
CA GLU A 153 13.23 8.43 -19.64
C GLU A 153 12.91 6.94 -19.59
N THR A 154 13.92 6.12 -19.32
CA THR A 154 13.75 4.67 -19.24
C THR A 154 12.79 4.27 -18.13
N ILE A 155 12.93 4.87 -16.95
CA ILE A 155 12.08 4.59 -15.82
C ILE A 155 10.67 5.09 -16.07
N ALA A 156 10.51 6.31 -16.59
CA ALA A 156 9.21 6.86 -16.93
C ALA A 156 8.48 6.00 -17.96
N GLN A 157 9.17 5.53 -18.98
CA GLN A 157 8.62 4.62 -19.99
C GLN A 157 8.21 3.29 -19.38
N GLU A 158 9.04 2.73 -18.52
CA GLU A 158 8.77 1.46 -17.85
C GLU A 158 7.54 1.57 -16.93
N LEU A 159 7.43 2.65 -16.16
CA LEU A 159 6.26 2.90 -15.33
C LEU A 159 5.00 3.09 -16.16
N ALA A 160 5.08 3.83 -17.26
CA ALA A 160 3.96 4.02 -18.17
C ALA A 160 3.50 2.68 -18.77
N THR A 161 4.42 1.85 -19.18
CA THR A 161 4.14 0.51 -19.72
C THR A 161 3.47 -0.37 -18.67
N LEU A 162 3.96 -0.36 -17.44
CA LEU A 162 3.40 -1.14 -16.35
C LEU A 162 2.00 -0.67 -15.97
N ARG A 163 1.76 0.63 -15.97
CA ARG A 163 0.43 1.21 -15.71
C ARG A 163 -0.56 0.84 -16.80
N ASP A 164 -0.15 0.88 -18.05
CA ASP A 164 -0.99 0.48 -19.18
C ASP A 164 -1.34 -1.01 -19.12
N ALA A 165 -0.38 -1.86 -18.77
CA ALA A 165 -0.61 -3.29 -18.58
C ALA A 165 -1.62 -3.53 -17.45
N GLN A 166 -1.58 -2.76 -16.37
CA GLN A 166 -2.56 -2.85 -15.29
C GLN A 166 -3.96 -2.42 -15.72
N ARG A 167 -4.07 -1.40 -16.58
CA ARG A 167 -5.37 -0.95 -17.11
C ARG A 167 -6.00 -2.00 -18.01
N MET A 168 -5.20 -2.77 -18.73
CA MET A 168 -5.67 -3.79 -19.64
C MET A 168 -6.02 -5.11 -18.97
N SER A 169 -5.60 -5.30 -17.73
CA SER A 169 -5.92 -6.48 -16.94
C SER A 169 -7.06 -6.16 -15.96
#